data_0ef73217f35685dee6efa7e69a06ccca
#
_entry.id   0ef73217f35685dee6efa7e69a06ccca
#
_cell.length_a   1.000
_cell.length_b   1.000
_cell.length_c   1.000
_cell.angle_alpha   90.00
_cell.angle_beta   90.00
_cell.angle_gamma   90.00
#
_symmetry.space_group_name_H-M   'P 1'
#
loop_
_entity.id
_entity.type
_entity.pdbx_description
1 polymer ?
#
loop_
_entity_poly.entity_id
_entity_poly.type
_entity_poly.pdbx_seq_one_letter_code
_entity_poly.pdbx_strand_id
1 'polypeptide(L)'
;MVQGGGLLGRCLQSVELPAGWLVQCGGGWEGWSPRDWEPRLQGWKVHVSATPECAVETLARTTRVCVEFGVSFKFLPTLAGLTEASSKNQARGAAGKFITIYPDDDGQLGELLSVLAGVLRGQEGPYILSDLRYVPDAPVFVRYGAFLGMQMPDVDDELVESIVDPRDMRLVPDHRDPRVVIPDGVEVPEFLRPAYEASQQSCVSRLDDFVSIKPLSFSNAGGVYRAELPDGEVRILREARPHAGLDGRNRCALQRQLVEEEVLRDLVGVKGVQQLRGVFTAWEHRYLEVDYIPGVTLASWRVQNIHLQESDPVEYARQAVAIVDQLIVIVEAIHRRGWAFGDLHPGNVLVSDDGTVTMLDLEDASRVDSPREPGVRVFQYCADKSADAVQADWFAVARCIMMLYFADFEIEAVSPAFWDRCRHRVREVYGERAAEQLISVEGRYGVGVRPVTASDVTVGVPSRRLSVDSGIAGLLSGIEWSRQFGPDGAFPGYITQMAAGVHEVITTGRAGVVLAQQRIGVVPADGDVDALRKTAKQWPGQEAPGLLNGLAGVALTLSEVDAQRDDAQRDAVAAAGRALESAVGRRRLDLAAGQAGVILAALEVAKTVGDSGLMDRAVAAYRR
;
A
#
# COMPACT_ATOMS: atom_id res chain seq x y z
N MET A 1 16.75 -4.22 -28.85
CA MET A 1 17.83 -4.39 -27.85
C MET A 1 17.26 -3.93 -26.52
N VAL A 2 16.83 -4.87 -25.68
CA VAL A 2 16.28 -4.60 -24.34
C VAL A 2 17.46 -4.62 -23.36
N GLN A 3 17.99 -3.45 -23.05
CA GLN A 3 18.88 -3.26 -21.90
C GLN A 3 18.01 -3.06 -20.66
N GLY A 4 17.97 -4.03 -19.80
CA GLY A 4 17.25 -3.97 -18.53
C GLY A 4 17.16 -5.33 -17.81
N GLY A 5 18.17 -6.19 -17.97
CA GLY A 5 18.23 -7.43 -17.23
C GLY A 5 18.41 -7.17 -15.74
N GLY A 6 17.35 -7.26 -14.94
CA GLY A 6 17.41 -7.33 -13.50
C GLY A 6 18.34 -8.46 -13.06
N LEU A 7 18.74 -8.47 -11.76
CA LEU A 7 19.70 -9.45 -11.21
C LEU A 7 19.29 -10.91 -11.53
N LEU A 8 17.99 -11.22 -11.51
CA LEU A 8 17.43 -12.53 -11.84
C LEU A 8 17.57 -12.86 -13.33
N GLY A 9 17.36 -11.89 -14.22
CA GLY A 9 17.58 -12.09 -15.66
C GLY A 9 19.05 -12.35 -16.02
N ARG A 10 20.01 -11.81 -15.25
CA ARG A 10 21.45 -12.11 -15.44
C ARG A 10 21.81 -13.53 -15.01
N CYS A 11 21.10 -14.12 -14.08
CA CYS A 11 21.34 -15.51 -13.66
C CYS A 11 20.84 -16.52 -14.69
N LEU A 12 19.86 -16.14 -15.50
CA LEU A 12 19.40 -16.94 -16.64
C LEU A 12 20.34 -16.89 -17.86
N GLN A 13 21.35 -16.00 -17.87
CA GLN A 13 22.38 -16.00 -18.92
C GLN A 13 23.17 -17.33 -19.00
N SER A 14 23.08 -18.18 -17.96
CA SER A 14 23.62 -19.54 -17.97
C SER A 14 22.63 -20.60 -18.52
N VAL A 15 21.37 -20.22 -18.76
CA VAL A 15 20.34 -21.07 -19.39
C VAL A 15 20.07 -20.45 -20.75
N GLU A 16 20.65 -21.03 -21.81
CA GLU A 16 20.35 -20.61 -23.17
C GLU A 16 18.86 -20.85 -23.48
N LEU A 17 18.18 -19.84 -24.01
CA LEU A 17 16.83 -19.99 -24.49
C LEU A 17 16.81 -21.03 -25.61
N PRO A 18 16.03 -22.13 -25.49
CA PRO A 18 16.04 -23.16 -26.51
C PRO A 18 15.59 -22.63 -27.88
N ALA A 19 16.11 -23.21 -28.95
CA ALA A 19 15.66 -22.88 -30.30
C ALA A 19 14.15 -23.13 -30.42
N GLY A 20 13.41 -22.14 -30.93
CA GLY A 20 11.97 -22.23 -31.08
C GLY A 20 11.15 -21.79 -29.84
N TRP A 21 11.77 -21.23 -28.81
CA TRP A 21 11.06 -20.62 -27.70
C TRP A 21 10.84 -19.12 -27.92
N LEU A 22 9.78 -18.60 -27.28
CA LEU A 22 9.41 -17.18 -27.27
C LEU A 22 9.51 -16.63 -25.85
N VAL A 23 9.92 -15.34 -25.77
CA VAL A 23 9.93 -14.57 -24.52
C VAL A 23 8.88 -13.46 -24.65
N GLN A 24 8.04 -13.33 -23.64
CA GLN A 24 7.02 -12.28 -23.53
C GLN A 24 7.17 -11.56 -22.21
N CYS A 25 7.13 -10.22 -22.21
CA CYS A 25 7.19 -9.41 -21.02
C CYS A 25 5.90 -8.57 -20.90
N GLY A 26 5.28 -8.58 -19.73
CA GLY A 26 4.08 -7.79 -19.47
C GLY A 26 3.63 -7.89 -18.00
N GLY A 27 3.03 -6.81 -17.46
CA GLY A 27 2.49 -6.78 -16.11
C GLY A 27 3.50 -7.13 -14.99
N GLY A 28 4.79 -6.83 -15.18
CA GLY A 28 5.85 -7.16 -14.21
C GLY A 28 6.36 -8.60 -14.28
N TRP A 29 5.85 -9.42 -15.22
CA TRP A 29 6.24 -10.82 -15.43
C TRP A 29 7.04 -10.98 -16.72
N GLU A 30 7.93 -11.97 -16.72
CA GLU A 30 8.60 -12.50 -17.92
C GLU A 30 8.14 -13.94 -18.15
N GLY A 31 7.58 -14.22 -19.32
CA GLY A 31 7.07 -15.54 -19.73
C GLY A 31 7.93 -16.17 -20.80
N TRP A 32 8.20 -17.48 -20.67
CA TRP A 32 8.90 -18.30 -21.64
C TRP A 32 7.99 -19.45 -22.09
N SER A 33 7.83 -19.64 -23.41
CA SER A 33 7.00 -20.71 -23.96
C SER A 33 7.58 -21.26 -25.26
N PRO A 34 7.37 -22.55 -25.58
CA PRO A 34 7.56 -23.04 -26.94
C PRO A 34 6.73 -22.24 -27.93
N ARG A 35 7.22 -22.06 -29.16
CA ARG A 35 6.56 -21.23 -30.19
C ARG A 35 5.17 -21.75 -30.58
N ASP A 36 5.00 -23.04 -30.54
CA ASP A 36 3.79 -23.79 -30.88
C ASP A 36 2.90 -24.13 -29.67
N TRP A 37 3.24 -23.56 -28.49
CA TRP A 37 2.43 -23.74 -27.30
C TRP A 37 1.11 -22.97 -27.42
N GLU A 38 0.02 -23.71 -27.25
CA GLU A 38 -1.34 -23.18 -27.22
C GLU A 38 -1.87 -23.27 -25.78
N PRO A 39 -2.15 -22.14 -25.12
CA PRO A 39 -2.63 -22.16 -23.76
C PRO A 39 -4.03 -22.77 -23.67
N ARG A 40 -4.24 -23.68 -22.73
CA ARG A 40 -5.59 -24.15 -22.32
C ARG A 40 -6.37 -22.98 -21.73
N LEU A 41 -7.71 -23.04 -21.74
CA LEU A 41 -8.54 -22.03 -21.09
C LEU A 41 -8.24 -21.98 -19.57
N GLN A 42 -8.15 -23.15 -18.95
CA GLN A 42 -7.95 -23.35 -17.51
C GLN A 42 -7.38 -24.73 -17.22
N GLY A 43 -6.87 -24.93 -16.03
CA GLY A 43 -6.31 -26.20 -15.60
C GLY A 43 -5.54 -26.07 -14.28
N TRP A 44 -4.92 -27.18 -13.88
CA TRP A 44 -3.97 -27.19 -12.78
C TRP A 44 -2.67 -26.50 -13.20
N LYS A 45 -2.29 -25.45 -12.50
CA LYS A 45 -1.02 -24.74 -12.67
C LYS A 45 -0.14 -24.92 -11.44
N VAL A 46 1.16 -24.93 -11.69
CA VAL A 46 2.15 -25.02 -10.61
C VAL A 46 2.64 -23.62 -10.27
N HIS A 47 2.68 -23.31 -8.99
CA HIS A 47 3.36 -22.12 -8.49
C HIS A 47 4.57 -22.54 -7.65
N VAL A 48 5.66 -21.81 -7.84
CA VAL A 48 6.84 -21.94 -6.99
C VAL A 48 7.04 -20.62 -6.26
N SER A 49 7.22 -20.70 -4.94
CA SER A 49 7.60 -19.55 -4.12
C SER A 49 9.10 -19.56 -3.83
N ALA A 50 9.65 -18.40 -3.46
CA ALA A 50 11.05 -18.28 -3.05
C ALA A 50 11.23 -17.11 -2.09
N THR A 51 12.23 -17.20 -1.20
CA THR A 51 12.76 -16.02 -0.51
C THR A 51 13.69 -15.24 -1.45
N PRO A 52 13.96 -13.95 -1.20
CA PRO A 52 14.93 -13.18 -1.99
C PRO A 52 16.32 -13.85 -2.07
N GLU A 53 16.75 -14.52 -0.99
CA GLU A 53 18.03 -15.21 -0.89
C GLU A 53 18.10 -16.46 -1.77
N CYS A 54 16.98 -17.20 -1.88
CA CYS A 54 16.89 -18.42 -2.66
C CYS A 54 16.47 -18.19 -4.12
N ALA A 55 15.97 -16.99 -4.46
CA ALA A 55 15.29 -16.71 -5.71
C ALA A 55 16.10 -17.10 -6.96
N VAL A 56 17.38 -16.76 -6.97
CA VAL A 56 18.28 -17.03 -8.10
C VAL A 56 18.40 -18.54 -8.37
N GLU A 57 18.65 -19.29 -7.32
CA GLU A 57 18.83 -20.75 -7.43
C GLU A 57 17.51 -21.45 -7.74
N THR A 58 16.42 -21.05 -7.08
CA THR A 58 15.07 -21.55 -7.34
C THR A 58 14.66 -21.32 -8.79
N LEU A 59 14.90 -20.11 -9.33
CA LEU A 59 14.61 -19.80 -10.73
C LEU A 59 15.44 -20.65 -11.69
N ALA A 60 16.75 -20.75 -11.45
CA ALA A 60 17.65 -21.52 -12.32
C ALA A 60 17.29 -23.01 -12.37
N ARG A 61 16.99 -23.62 -11.21
CA ARG A 61 16.56 -25.01 -11.12
C ARG A 61 15.22 -25.24 -11.80
N THR A 62 14.22 -24.39 -11.52
CA THR A 62 12.89 -24.48 -12.11
C THR A 62 12.92 -24.30 -13.62
N THR A 63 13.67 -23.31 -14.12
CA THR A 63 13.79 -23.04 -15.57
C THR A 63 14.36 -24.27 -16.32
N ARG A 64 15.38 -24.94 -15.78
CA ARG A 64 15.93 -26.17 -16.39
C ARG A 64 14.86 -27.24 -16.53
N VAL A 65 14.10 -27.47 -15.47
CA VAL A 65 12.99 -28.44 -15.49
C VAL A 65 11.93 -28.04 -16.52
N CYS A 66 11.50 -26.77 -16.54
CA CYS A 66 10.51 -26.30 -17.50
C CYS A 66 10.97 -26.46 -18.95
N VAL A 67 12.25 -26.18 -19.23
CA VAL A 67 12.83 -26.34 -20.56
C VAL A 67 12.92 -27.84 -20.96
N GLU A 68 13.34 -28.71 -20.03
CA GLU A 68 13.42 -30.16 -20.27
C GLU A 68 12.04 -30.76 -20.57
N PHE A 69 11.01 -30.33 -19.84
CA PHE A 69 9.62 -30.76 -20.06
C PHE A 69 8.92 -30.08 -21.24
N GLY A 70 9.52 -29.05 -21.85
CA GLY A 70 8.89 -28.27 -22.91
C GLY A 70 7.67 -27.50 -22.45
N VAL A 71 7.56 -27.15 -21.15
CA VAL A 71 6.36 -26.55 -20.54
C VAL A 71 6.49 -25.03 -20.43
N SER A 72 5.42 -24.32 -20.77
CA SER A 72 5.35 -22.86 -20.64
C SER A 72 5.34 -22.41 -19.19
N PHE A 73 6.06 -21.32 -18.88
CA PHE A 73 6.12 -20.74 -17.55
C PHE A 73 6.36 -19.23 -17.59
N LYS A 74 6.04 -18.55 -16.48
CA LYS A 74 6.37 -17.14 -16.26
C LYS A 74 6.94 -16.94 -14.87
N PHE A 75 7.72 -15.88 -14.68
CA PHE A 75 8.36 -15.55 -13.41
C PHE A 75 8.51 -14.05 -13.21
N LEU A 76 8.74 -13.61 -11.97
CA LEU A 76 9.08 -12.24 -11.63
C LEU A 76 10.56 -11.99 -11.94
N PRO A 77 10.90 -11.11 -12.89
CA PRO A 77 12.28 -10.98 -13.39
C PRO A 77 13.21 -10.18 -12.49
N THR A 78 12.69 -9.59 -11.39
CA THR A 78 13.48 -8.73 -10.50
C THR A 78 13.28 -9.09 -9.03
N LEU A 79 14.33 -8.89 -8.20
CA LEU A 79 14.20 -9.05 -6.75
C LEU A 79 13.19 -8.05 -6.15
N ALA A 80 13.11 -6.83 -6.69
CA ALA A 80 12.13 -5.85 -6.26
C ALA A 80 10.69 -6.36 -6.49
N GLY A 81 10.39 -6.95 -7.66
CA GLY A 81 9.08 -7.56 -7.95
C GLY A 81 8.76 -8.74 -7.02
N LEU A 82 9.76 -9.58 -6.70
CA LEU A 82 9.60 -10.67 -5.74
C LEU A 82 9.33 -10.15 -4.31
N THR A 83 10.08 -9.14 -3.87
CA THR A 83 9.88 -8.50 -2.56
C THR A 83 8.49 -7.89 -2.47
N GLU A 84 8.05 -7.19 -3.51
CA GLU A 84 6.69 -6.62 -3.58
C GLU A 84 5.61 -7.69 -3.55
N ALA A 85 5.74 -8.78 -4.32
CA ALA A 85 4.81 -9.91 -4.33
C ALA A 85 4.73 -10.64 -2.98
N SER A 86 5.73 -10.50 -2.11
CA SER A 86 5.79 -11.06 -0.76
C SER A 86 5.64 -10.00 0.35
N SER A 87 5.40 -8.72 0.00
CA SER A 87 5.34 -7.60 0.95
C SER A 87 4.14 -7.68 1.90
N LYS A 88 4.18 -6.94 3.01
CA LYS A 88 3.11 -6.85 4.01
C LYS A 88 1.77 -6.42 3.39
N ASN A 89 1.82 -5.55 2.38
CA ASN A 89 0.62 -4.96 1.75
C ASN A 89 0.04 -5.79 0.59
N GLN A 90 0.69 -6.88 0.19
CA GLN A 90 0.19 -7.74 -0.88
C GLN A 90 -1.08 -8.48 -0.44
N ALA A 91 -2.04 -8.64 -1.38
CA ALA A 91 -3.26 -9.41 -1.13
C ALA A 91 -2.94 -10.87 -0.80
N ARG A 92 -3.46 -11.39 0.33
CA ARG A 92 -3.13 -12.74 0.87
C ARG A 92 -3.34 -13.87 -0.13
N GLY A 93 -4.39 -13.82 -0.95
CA GLY A 93 -4.69 -14.86 -1.95
C GLY A 93 -3.80 -14.81 -3.20
N ALA A 94 -3.05 -13.72 -3.41
CA ALA A 94 -2.15 -13.55 -4.55
C ALA A 94 -0.66 -13.61 -4.17
N ALA A 95 -0.36 -13.46 -2.87
CA ALA A 95 0.99 -13.33 -2.36
C ALA A 95 1.84 -14.60 -2.50
N GLY A 96 3.16 -14.41 -2.59
CA GLY A 96 4.15 -15.47 -2.56
C GLY A 96 4.41 -16.18 -3.89
N LYS A 97 3.72 -15.83 -4.96
CA LYS A 97 3.90 -16.45 -6.29
C LYS A 97 5.11 -15.84 -6.99
N PHE A 98 6.16 -16.64 -7.14
CA PHE A 98 7.39 -16.24 -7.83
C PHE A 98 7.44 -16.75 -9.26
N ILE A 99 7.13 -18.05 -9.47
CA ILE A 99 7.08 -18.69 -10.79
C ILE A 99 5.70 -19.34 -10.96
N THR A 100 5.12 -19.25 -12.14
CA THR A 100 3.90 -19.95 -12.53
C THR A 100 4.17 -20.81 -13.76
N ILE A 101 3.83 -22.09 -13.71
CA ILE A 101 4.06 -23.07 -14.78
C ILE A 101 2.71 -23.61 -15.26
N TYR A 102 2.57 -23.83 -16.55
CA TYR A 102 1.33 -24.17 -17.23
C TYR A 102 1.41 -25.54 -17.90
N PRO A 103 1.19 -26.65 -17.17
CA PRO A 103 1.23 -27.99 -17.74
C PRO A 103 0.14 -28.20 -18.80
N ASP A 104 0.44 -28.99 -19.83
CA ASP A 104 -0.47 -29.26 -20.93
C ASP A 104 -1.60 -30.23 -20.53
N ASP A 105 -1.31 -31.17 -19.60
CA ASP A 105 -2.27 -32.14 -19.08
C ASP A 105 -1.91 -32.59 -17.65
N ASP A 106 -2.74 -33.46 -17.06
CA ASP A 106 -2.54 -33.96 -15.69
C ASP A 106 -1.39 -35.00 -15.62
N GLY A 107 -1.04 -35.67 -16.72
CA GLY A 107 0.10 -36.58 -16.79
C GLY A 107 1.42 -35.79 -16.66
N GLN A 108 1.59 -34.76 -17.50
CA GLN A 108 2.74 -33.85 -17.43
C GLN A 108 2.80 -33.14 -16.08
N LEU A 109 1.66 -32.72 -15.52
CA LEU A 109 1.59 -32.13 -14.20
C LEU A 109 2.20 -33.05 -13.13
N GLY A 110 1.79 -34.33 -13.09
CA GLY A 110 2.28 -35.28 -12.08
C GLY A 110 3.78 -35.53 -12.15
N GLU A 111 4.32 -35.72 -13.35
CA GLU A 111 5.75 -35.88 -13.58
C GLU A 111 6.53 -34.62 -13.21
N LEU A 112 6.07 -33.45 -13.66
CA LEU A 112 6.66 -32.15 -13.37
C LEU A 112 6.73 -31.87 -11.85
N LEU A 113 5.66 -32.14 -11.11
CA LEU A 113 5.61 -31.94 -9.66
C LEU A 113 6.62 -32.83 -8.93
N SER A 114 6.74 -34.10 -9.35
CA SER A 114 7.69 -35.03 -8.77
C SER A 114 9.14 -34.56 -8.95
N VAL A 115 9.49 -34.09 -10.15
CA VAL A 115 10.83 -33.58 -10.44
C VAL A 115 11.11 -32.27 -9.72
N LEU A 116 10.15 -31.32 -9.77
CA LEU A 116 10.27 -30.04 -9.07
C LEU A 116 10.43 -30.23 -7.56
N ALA A 117 9.65 -31.10 -6.93
CA ALA A 117 9.78 -31.42 -5.51
C ALA A 117 11.19 -31.96 -5.18
N GLY A 118 11.77 -32.76 -6.07
CA GLY A 118 13.13 -33.29 -5.90
C GLY A 118 14.20 -32.19 -6.00
N VAL A 119 14.18 -31.39 -7.05
CA VAL A 119 15.23 -30.37 -7.31
C VAL A 119 15.10 -29.14 -6.42
N LEU A 120 13.91 -28.86 -5.87
CA LEU A 120 13.66 -27.72 -4.99
C LEU A 120 13.61 -28.10 -3.49
N ARG A 121 13.90 -29.35 -3.17
CA ARG A 121 13.94 -29.81 -1.78
C ARG A 121 14.88 -28.95 -0.93
N GLY A 122 14.37 -28.45 0.21
CA GLY A 122 15.09 -27.59 1.13
C GLY A 122 15.25 -26.14 0.69
N GLN A 123 14.69 -25.75 -0.49
CA GLN A 123 14.56 -24.34 -0.83
C GLN A 123 13.45 -23.71 0.02
N GLU A 124 13.63 -22.43 0.38
CA GLU A 124 12.71 -21.68 1.23
C GLU A 124 11.86 -20.71 0.41
N GLY A 125 10.60 -20.57 0.81
CA GLY A 125 9.66 -19.61 0.24
C GLY A 125 8.39 -19.49 1.07
N PRO A 126 7.64 -18.37 0.96
CA PRO A 126 6.39 -18.21 1.68
C PRO A 126 5.36 -19.28 1.25
N TYR A 127 4.56 -19.73 2.22
CA TYR A 127 3.40 -20.56 1.89
C TYR A 127 2.39 -19.75 1.08
N ILE A 128 1.93 -20.27 -0.05
CA ILE A 128 0.90 -19.64 -0.89
C ILE A 128 -0.48 -20.09 -0.38
N LEU A 129 -1.18 -19.22 0.35
CA LEU A 129 -2.41 -19.57 1.07
C LEU A 129 -3.55 -20.08 0.17
N SER A 130 -3.63 -19.60 -1.06
CA SER A 130 -4.67 -20.01 -2.01
C SER A 130 -4.40 -21.35 -2.69
N ASP A 131 -3.23 -21.94 -2.47
CA ASP A 131 -2.73 -23.06 -3.24
C ASP A 131 -2.46 -24.28 -2.36
N LEU A 132 -2.57 -25.46 -2.94
CA LEU A 132 -2.22 -26.72 -2.30
C LEU A 132 -0.71 -26.94 -2.39
N ARG A 133 0.00 -27.03 -1.26
CA ARG A 133 1.41 -27.44 -1.23
C ARG A 133 1.53 -28.91 -1.60
N TYR A 134 2.37 -29.23 -2.58
CA TYR A 134 2.54 -30.60 -3.06
C TYR A 134 3.28 -31.49 -2.07
N VAL A 135 4.41 -31.02 -1.52
CA VAL A 135 5.19 -31.72 -0.49
C VAL A 135 5.67 -30.72 0.58
N PRO A 136 5.84 -31.17 1.84
CA PRO A 136 6.19 -30.24 2.94
C PRO A 136 7.58 -29.60 2.82
N ASP A 137 8.56 -30.27 2.19
CA ASP A 137 9.97 -29.93 2.16
C ASP A 137 10.43 -29.20 0.89
N ALA A 138 9.47 -28.76 0.04
CA ALA A 138 9.74 -27.96 -1.15
C ALA A 138 8.68 -26.86 -1.35
N PRO A 139 9.06 -25.67 -1.87
CA PRO A 139 8.14 -24.55 -2.09
C PRO A 139 7.37 -24.69 -3.41
N VAL A 140 6.76 -25.85 -3.62
CA VAL A 140 6.00 -26.23 -4.83
C VAL A 140 4.52 -26.36 -4.49
N PHE A 141 3.69 -25.60 -5.19
CA PHE A 141 2.26 -25.49 -4.93
C PHE A 141 1.47 -25.73 -6.22
N VAL A 142 0.22 -26.13 -6.08
CA VAL A 142 -0.70 -26.30 -7.22
C VAL A 142 -2.02 -25.60 -6.94
N ARG A 143 -2.61 -25.07 -8.00
CA ARG A 143 -3.93 -24.45 -7.97
C ARG A 143 -4.63 -24.65 -9.31
N TYR A 144 -5.92 -25.02 -9.26
CA TYR A 144 -6.76 -24.97 -10.46
C TYR A 144 -7.20 -23.53 -10.72
N GLY A 145 -7.13 -23.07 -11.98
CA GLY A 145 -7.54 -21.73 -12.36
C GLY A 145 -7.31 -21.42 -13.84
N ALA A 146 -7.68 -20.22 -14.26
CA ALA A 146 -7.56 -19.76 -15.63
C ALA A 146 -6.09 -19.68 -16.10
N PHE A 147 -5.78 -20.19 -17.29
CA PHE A 147 -4.50 -19.98 -17.98
C PHE A 147 -4.58 -18.71 -18.85
N LEU A 148 -5.73 -18.49 -19.47
CA LEU A 148 -6.07 -17.26 -20.19
C LEU A 148 -6.81 -16.30 -19.25
N GLY A 149 -6.60 -15.00 -19.43
CA GLY A 149 -7.27 -13.96 -18.65
C GLY A 149 -8.75 -13.83 -19.01
N MET A 150 -9.58 -14.76 -18.57
CA MET A 150 -11.03 -14.66 -18.67
C MET A 150 -11.57 -13.80 -17.55
N GLN A 151 -12.47 -12.89 -17.88
CA GLN A 151 -13.09 -11.99 -16.91
C GLN A 151 -14.61 -12.01 -17.05
N MET A 152 -15.29 -11.82 -15.92
CA MET A 152 -16.74 -11.64 -15.86
C MET A 152 -17.07 -10.53 -14.87
N PRO A 153 -18.22 -9.83 -15.02
CA PRO A 153 -18.67 -8.90 -14.00
C PRO A 153 -19.12 -9.67 -12.75
N ASP A 154 -18.72 -9.19 -11.57
CA ASP A 154 -19.21 -9.67 -10.28
C ASP A 154 -20.55 -9.00 -9.90
N VAL A 155 -21.00 -9.15 -8.63
CA VAL A 155 -22.25 -8.57 -8.13
C VAL A 155 -22.23 -7.04 -8.09
N ASP A 156 -21.06 -6.43 -8.06
CA ASP A 156 -20.82 -5.00 -8.09
C ASP A 156 -20.42 -4.50 -9.50
N ASP A 157 -20.47 -5.41 -10.54
CA ASP A 157 -20.03 -5.26 -11.93
C ASP A 157 -18.56 -4.84 -12.08
N GLU A 158 -17.74 -5.13 -11.11
CA GLU A 158 -16.31 -5.11 -11.31
C GLU A 158 -15.88 -6.36 -12.07
N LEU A 159 -15.01 -6.17 -13.08
CA LEU A 159 -14.47 -7.29 -13.83
C LEU A 159 -13.53 -8.10 -12.94
N VAL A 160 -13.95 -9.34 -12.63
CA VAL A 160 -13.17 -10.29 -11.84
C VAL A 160 -12.64 -11.41 -12.70
N GLU A 161 -11.45 -11.90 -12.38
CA GLU A 161 -10.89 -13.11 -12.99
C GLU A 161 -11.87 -14.26 -12.85
N SER A 162 -12.02 -15.05 -13.91
CA SER A 162 -13.03 -16.12 -13.97
C SER A 162 -12.50 -17.41 -14.58
N ILE A 163 -13.20 -18.49 -14.28
CA ILE A 163 -13.01 -19.82 -14.88
C ILE A 163 -14.34 -20.32 -15.45
N VAL A 164 -14.28 -21.33 -16.29
CA VAL A 164 -15.47 -22.04 -16.77
C VAL A 164 -15.82 -23.15 -15.79
N ASP A 165 -17.04 -23.16 -15.27
CA ASP A 165 -17.56 -24.28 -14.50
C ASP A 165 -17.72 -25.50 -15.43
N PRO A 166 -17.03 -26.62 -15.17
CA PRO A 166 -17.09 -27.79 -16.08
C PRO A 166 -18.44 -28.47 -16.11
N ARG A 167 -19.36 -28.19 -15.19
CA ARG A 167 -20.69 -28.81 -15.10
C ARG A 167 -21.70 -28.20 -16.09
N ASP A 168 -21.62 -26.90 -16.31
CA ASP A 168 -22.61 -26.17 -17.14
C ASP A 168 -21.98 -25.20 -18.16
N MET A 169 -20.66 -25.16 -18.23
CA MET A 169 -19.87 -24.32 -19.13
C MET A 169 -20.10 -22.81 -18.97
N ARG A 170 -20.53 -22.36 -17.79
CA ARG A 170 -20.67 -20.94 -17.47
C ARG A 170 -19.40 -20.38 -16.85
N LEU A 171 -19.19 -19.08 -17.04
CA LEU A 171 -18.15 -18.37 -16.31
C LEU A 171 -18.55 -18.21 -14.84
N VAL A 172 -17.62 -18.53 -13.95
CA VAL A 172 -17.73 -18.31 -12.50
C VAL A 172 -16.47 -17.61 -12.01
N PRO A 173 -16.53 -16.80 -10.94
CA PRO A 173 -15.36 -16.11 -10.42
C PRO A 173 -14.22 -17.07 -10.03
N ASP A 174 -12.99 -16.75 -10.43
CA ASP A 174 -11.78 -17.46 -9.99
C ASP A 174 -11.34 -16.93 -8.62
N HIS A 175 -12.07 -17.30 -7.55
CA HIS A 175 -11.82 -16.83 -6.19
C HIS A 175 -10.42 -17.23 -5.71
N ARG A 176 -9.68 -16.24 -5.22
CA ARG A 176 -8.34 -16.42 -4.62
C ARG A 176 -8.42 -16.23 -3.11
N ASP A 177 -9.19 -17.10 -2.46
CA ASP A 177 -9.29 -17.11 -1.00
C ASP A 177 -7.93 -17.44 -0.36
N PRO A 178 -7.65 -16.94 0.84
CA PRO A 178 -6.45 -17.32 1.59
C PRO A 178 -6.60 -18.73 2.22
N ARG A 179 -7.12 -19.66 1.46
CA ARG A 179 -7.28 -21.09 1.76
C ARG A 179 -7.38 -21.89 0.46
N VAL A 180 -7.05 -23.15 0.53
CA VAL A 180 -7.19 -24.07 -0.59
C VAL A 180 -8.67 -24.28 -0.90
N VAL A 181 -9.10 -23.88 -2.10
CA VAL A 181 -10.45 -24.12 -2.62
C VAL A 181 -10.34 -24.82 -3.97
N ILE A 182 -10.94 -25.99 -4.08
CA ILE A 182 -11.09 -26.68 -5.35
C ILE A 182 -12.43 -26.23 -5.94
N PRO A 183 -12.45 -25.68 -7.18
CA PRO A 183 -13.70 -25.28 -7.81
C PRO A 183 -14.66 -26.47 -7.99
N ASP A 184 -15.95 -26.22 -7.87
CA ASP A 184 -16.98 -27.22 -8.07
C ASP A 184 -16.83 -27.89 -9.45
N GLY A 185 -17.04 -29.21 -9.50
CA GLY A 185 -16.92 -29.99 -10.73
C GLY A 185 -15.48 -30.27 -11.18
N VAL A 186 -14.46 -29.77 -10.48
CA VAL A 186 -13.06 -30.12 -10.74
C VAL A 186 -12.65 -31.32 -9.90
N GLU A 187 -12.16 -32.36 -10.55
CA GLU A 187 -11.63 -33.53 -9.86
C GLU A 187 -10.18 -33.30 -9.42
N VAL A 188 -9.86 -33.74 -8.19
CA VAL A 188 -8.49 -33.73 -7.67
C VAL A 188 -7.78 -34.97 -8.22
N PRO A 189 -6.71 -34.82 -9.02
CA PRO A 189 -5.90 -35.92 -9.50
C PRO A 189 -5.41 -36.84 -8.37
N GLU A 190 -5.31 -38.15 -8.64
CA GLU A 190 -4.93 -39.17 -7.66
C GLU A 190 -3.61 -38.81 -6.94
N PHE A 191 -2.62 -38.32 -7.68
CA PHE A 191 -1.30 -37.96 -7.13
C PHE A 191 -1.34 -36.69 -6.24
N LEU A 192 -2.41 -35.90 -6.27
CA LEU A 192 -2.61 -34.74 -5.38
C LEU A 192 -3.45 -35.07 -4.13
N ARG A 193 -4.15 -36.21 -4.11
CA ARG A 193 -5.02 -36.59 -2.97
C ARG A 193 -4.29 -36.59 -1.63
N PRO A 194 -3.07 -37.19 -1.51
CA PRO A 194 -2.38 -37.18 -0.21
C PRO A 194 -2.12 -35.77 0.32
N ALA A 195 -1.71 -34.84 -0.56
CA ALA A 195 -1.47 -33.44 -0.20
C ALA A 195 -2.79 -32.73 0.16
N TYR A 196 -3.87 -32.99 -0.59
CA TYR A 196 -5.19 -32.43 -0.32
C TYR A 196 -5.76 -32.89 1.00
N GLU A 197 -5.71 -34.19 1.31
CA GLU A 197 -6.15 -34.76 2.58
C GLU A 197 -5.34 -34.19 3.75
N ALA A 198 -4.01 -34.08 3.59
CA ALA A 198 -3.15 -33.45 4.59
C ALA A 198 -3.53 -31.97 4.85
N SER A 199 -3.92 -31.24 3.79
CA SER A 199 -4.35 -29.84 3.90
C SER A 199 -5.67 -29.66 4.66
N GLN A 200 -6.51 -30.71 4.76
CA GLN A 200 -7.79 -30.70 5.47
C GLN A 200 -7.67 -31.15 6.94
N GLN A 201 -6.50 -31.67 7.34
CA GLN A 201 -6.29 -32.12 8.71
C GLN A 201 -6.05 -30.92 9.64
N SER A 202 -6.83 -30.84 10.72
CA SER A 202 -6.57 -29.92 11.81
C SER A 202 -5.53 -30.53 12.76
N CYS A 203 -4.49 -29.77 13.09
CA CYS A 203 -3.55 -30.15 14.13
C CYS A 203 -4.01 -29.55 15.46
N VAL A 204 -4.05 -30.35 16.52
CA VAL A 204 -4.28 -29.85 17.88
C VAL A 204 -3.18 -28.84 18.21
N SER A 205 -3.56 -27.67 18.68
CA SER A 205 -2.64 -26.58 18.97
C SER A 205 -3.14 -25.74 20.16
N ARG A 206 -2.32 -24.79 20.62
CA ARG A 206 -2.72 -23.79 21.63
C ARG A 206 -3.98 -23.00 21.21
N LEU A 207 -4.30 -22.93 19.91
CA LEU A 207 -5.52 -22.25 19.43
C LEU A 207 -6.80 -22.93 19.96
N ASP A 208 -6.76 -24.24 20.25
CA ASP A 208 -7.91 -25.01 20.76
C ASP A 208 -8.21 -24.70 22.23
N ASP A 209 -7.31 -24.04 22.95
CA ASP A 209 -7.53 -23.62 24.35
C ASP A 209 -8.42 -22.38 24.43
N PHE A 210 -8.66 -21.66 23.34
CA PHE A 210 -9.51 -20.48 23.32
C PHE A 210 -10.95 -20.85 22.95
N VAL A 211 -11.91 -20.35 23.71
CA VAL A 211 -13.36 -20.57 23.46
C VAL A 211 -13.87 -19.73 22.27
N SER A 212 -13.17 -18.65 21.94
CA SER A 212 -13.50 -17.78 20.82
C SER A 212 -12.24 -17.11 20.26
N ILE A 213 -12.08 -17.14 18.93
CA ILE A 213 -11.03 -16.39 18.22
C ILE A 213 -11.71 -15.57 17.12
N LYS A 214 -11.60 -14.24 17.20
CA LYS A 214 -12.19 -13.30 16.23
C LYS A 214 -11.09 -12.48 15.59
N PRO A 215 -11.04 -12.41 14.24
CA PRO A 215 -10.06 -11.58 13.56
C PRO A 215 -10.36 -10.09 13.79
N LEU A 216 -9.30 -9.32 14.03
CA LEU A 216 -9.33 -7.86 14.08
C LEU A 216 -8.78 -7.26 12.79
N SER A 217 -7.69 -7.82 12.26
CA SER A 217 -7.10 -7.37 11.01
C SER A 217 -6.30 -8.50 10.34
N PHE A 218 -6.10 -8.35 9.02
CA PHE A 218 -5.27 -9.24 8.23
C PHE A 218 -4.32 -8.47 7.32
N SER A 219 -3.13 -9.03 7.16
CA SER A 219 -2.16 -8.63 6.13
C SER A 219 -1.47 -9.86 5.56
N ASN A 220 -0.61 -9.70 4.56
CA ASN A 220 0.20 -10.81 4.10
C ASN A 220 1.22 -11.29 5.15
N ALA A 221 1.55 -10.48 6.14
CA ALA A 221 2.42 -10.85 7.25
C ALA A 221 1.77 -11.87 8.20
N GLY A 222 0.46 -11.79 8.37
CA GLY A 222 -0.34 -12.62 9.29
C GLY A 222 -1.65 -11.93 9.67
N GLY A 223 -2.30 -12.43 10.70
CA GLY A 223 -3.51 -11.87 11.29
C GLY A 223 -3.29 -11.38 12.72
N VAL A 224 -4.15 -10.46 13.15
CA VAL A 224 -4.30 -10.07 14.55
C VAL A 224 -5.68 -10.50 15.00
N TYR A 225 -5.74 -11.24 16.11
CA TYR A 225 -6.99 -11.84 16.58
C TYR A 225 -7.25 -11.47 18.03
N ARG A 226 -8.52 -11.23 18.35
CA ARG A 226 -9.02 -11.20 19.73
C ARG A 226 -9.42 -12.62 20.12
N ALA A 227 -8.76 -13.20 21.10
CA ALA A 227 -8.99 -14.55 21.59
C ALA A 227 -9.47 -14.51 23.04
N GLU A 228 -10.42 -15.38 23.40
CA GLU A 228 -11.02 -15.46 24.73
C GLU A 228 -10.76 -16.84 25.34
N LEU A 229 -10.20 -16.85 26.55
CA LEU A 229 -9.94 -18.04 27.33
C LEU A 229 -11.23 -18.52 28.06
N PRO A 230 -11.28 -19.78 28.50
CA PRO A 230 -12.45 -20.33 29.22
C PRO A 230 -12.83 -19.61 30.53
N ASP A 231 -11.88 -18.93 31.16
CA ASP A 231 -12.08 -18.10 32.35
C ASP A 231 -12.59 -16.69 32.06
N GLY A 232 -12.77 -16.34 30.76
CA GLY A 232 -13.20 -15.03 30.29
C GLY A 232 -12.06 -14.05 30.07
N GLU A 233 -10.81 -14.45 30.36
CA GLU A 233 -9.66 -13.58 30.06
C GLU A 233 -9.47 -13.41 28.54
N VAL A 234 -9.22 -12.17 28.10
CA VAL A 234 -9.05 -11.84 26.68
C VAL A 234 -7.57 -11.62 26.36
N ARG A 235 -7.14 -12.15 25.24
CA ARG A 235 -5.79 -12.03 24.69
C ARG A 235 -5.84 -11.46 23.27
N ILE A 236 -4.72 -10.91 22.86
CA ILE A 236 -4.43 -10.65 21.44
C ILE A 236 -3.43 -11.70 20.96
N LEU A 237 -3.77 -12.35 19.86
CA LEU A 237 -2.87 -13.24 19.15
C LEU A 237 -2.38 -12.53 17.89
N ARG A 238 -1.06 -12.39 17.74
CA ARG A 238 -0.41 -11.86 16.55
C ARG A 238 0.23 -13.00 15.78
N GLU A 239 -0.32 -13.30 14.62
CA GLU A 239 0.19 -14.33 13.72
C GLU A 239 1.36 -13.78 12.91
N ALA A 240 2.44 -14.55 12.82
CA ALA A 240 3.55 -14.29 11.91
C ALA A 240 3.74 -15.48 10.97
N ARG A 241 3.67 -15.19 9.67
CA ARG A 241 3.86 -16.16 8.61
C ARG A 241 5.34 -16.21 8.21
N PRO A 242 5.99 -17.40 8.22
CA PRO A 242 7.35 -17.55 7.73
C PRO A 242 7.50 -17.07 6.28
N HIS A 243 8.60 -16.39 5.99
CA HIS A 243 9.00 -15.89 4.67
C HIS A 243 8.02 -14.91 3.99
N ALA A 244 6.87 -14.60 4.60
CA ALA A 244 5.86 -13.68 4.09
C ALA A 244 5.90 -12.32 4.79
N GLY A 245 5.25 -11.32 4.19
CA GLY A 245 5.13 -9.98 4.76
C GLY A 245 6.46 -9.23 4.81
N LEU A 246 7.25 -9.30 3.74
CA LEU A 246 8.55 -8.62 3.67
C LEU A 246 8.42 -7.11 3.87
N ASP A 247 9.35 -6.54 4.62
CA ASP A 247 9.53 -5.10 4.81
C ASP A 247 10.61 -4.54 3.86
N GLY A 248 10.89 -3.23 3.96
CA GLY A 248 11.91 -2.55 3.17
C GLY A 248 13.35 -3.04 3.39
N ARG A 249 13.59 -3.89 4.41
CA ARG A 249 14.86 -4.57 4.70
C ARG A 249 14.85 -6.05 4.33
N ASN A 250 13.84 -6.52 3.63
CA ASN A 250 13.58 -7.92 3.31
C ASN A 250 13.37 -8.82 4.55
N ARG A 251 13.06 -8.27 5.73
CA ARG A 251 12.70 -9.07 6.89
C ARG A 251 11.26 -9.57 6.75
N CYS A 252 11.04 -10.86 6.93
CA CYS A 252 9.70 -11.44 6.95
C CYS A 252 8.99 -11.19 8.31
N ALA A 253 7.70 -11.47 8.36
CA ALA A 253 6.89 -11.31 9.56
C ALA A 253 7.46 -12.07 10.77
N LEU A 254 7.95 -13.29 10.57
CA LEU A 254 8.58 -14.09 11.63
C LEU A 254 9.80 -13.40 12.23
N GLN A 255 10.69 -12.86 11.39
CA GLN A 255 11.91 -12.17 11.85
C GLN A 255 11.56 -10.92 12.66
N ARG A 256 10.55 -10.14 12.25
CA ARG A 256 10.09 -8.97 13.01
C ARG A 256 9.45 -9.38 14.33
N GLN A 257 8.62 -10.43 14.32
CA GLN A 257 7.98 -10.91 15.56
C GLN A 257 9.01 -11.44 16.58
N LEU A 258 10.14 -12.00 16.13
CA LEU A 258 11.24 -12.41 17.03
C LEU A 258 11.87 -11.19 17.72
N VAL A 259 12.02 -10.07 17.00
CA VAL A 259 12.47 -8.80 17.61
C VAL A 259 11.43 -8.33 18.63
N GLU A 260 10.15 -8.30 18.28
CA GLU A 260 9.08 -7.88 19.18
C GLU A 260 9.06 -8.73 20.47
N GLU A 261 9.23 -10.05 20.36
CA GLU A 261 9.31 -10.94 21.53
C GLU A 261 10.49 -10.58 22.43
N GLU A 262 11.69 -10.40 21.88
CA GLU A 262 12.87 -10.02 22.64
C GLU A 262 12.64 -8.72 23.42
N VAL A 263 12.11 -7.71 22.72
CA VAL A 263 11.80 -6.40 23.31
C VAL A 263 10.76 -6.51 24.42
N LEU A 264 9.66 -7.23 24.19
CA LEU A 264 8.60 -7.40 25.18
C LEU A 264 9.09 -8.15 26.43
N ARG A 265 10.02 -9.09 26.29
CA ARG A 265 10.67 -9.76 27.43
C ARG A 265 11.53 -8.80 28.24
N ASP A 266 12.29 -7.94 27.59
CA ASP A 266 13.13 -6.92 28.25
C ASP A 266 12.28 -5.82 28.91
N LEU A 267 11.09 -5.54 28.39
CA LEU A 267 10.17 -4.51 28.87
C LEU A 267 9.12 -5.03 29.88
N VAL A 268 9.26 -6.26 30.36
CA VAL A 268 8.34 -6.81 31.39
C VAL A 268 8.24 -5.84 32.57
N GLY A 269 6.98 -5.54 32.97
CA GLY A 269 6.67 -4.65 34.07
C GLY A 269 6.80 -3.14 33.78
N VAL A 270 7.18 -2.75 32.56
CA VAL A 270 7.14 -1.35 32.14
C VAL A 270 5.66 -0.97 31.91
N LYS A 271 5.18 0.00 32.70
CA LYS A 271 3.81 0.52 32.57
C LYS A 271 3.64 1.21 31.22
N GLY A 272 2.51 1.00 30.58
CA GLY A 272 2.20 1.58 29.28
C GLY A 272 2.82 0.83 28.10
N VAL A 273 3.40 -0.35 28.32
CA VAL A 273 3.81 -1.28 27.27
C VAL A 273 2.96 -2.55 27.37
N GLN A 274 2.45 -3.03 26.24
CA GLN A 274 1.70 -4.28 26.19
C GLN A 274 2.57 -5.45 26.68
N GLN A 275 2.02 -6.35 27.50
CA GLN A 275 2.80 -7.42 28.12
C GLN A 275 2.66 -8.72 27.33
N LEU A 276 3.79 -9.42 27.17
CA LEU A 276 3.86 -10.75 26.59
C LEU A 276 3.28 -11.78 27.55
N ARG A 277 2.41 -12.68 27.07
CA ARG A 277 1.81 -13.78 27.82
C ARG A 277 2.30 -15.14 27.37
N GLY A 278 2.57 -15.30 26.08
CA GLY A 278 3.06 -16.55 25.55
C GLY A 278 3.52 -16.45 24.10
N VAL A 279 4.12 -17.54 23.66
CA VAL A 279 4.54 -17.75 22.27
C VAL A 279 4.29 -19.20 21.94
N PHE A 280 3.69 -19.47 20.79
CA PHE A 280 3.46 -20.82 20.31
C PHE A 280 3.46 -20.90 18.80
N THR A 281 3.56 -22.11 18.27
CA THR A 281 3.42 -22.39 16.85
C THR A 281 2.17 -23.24 16.65
N ALA A 282 1.32 -22.84 15.70
CA ALA A 282 0.21 -23.63 15.24
C ALA A 282 0.37 -23.82 13.74
N TRP A 283 0.38 -25.08 13.31
CA TRP A 283 0.77 -25.48 11.97
C TRP A 283 2.18 -24.92 11.62
N GLU A 284 2.33 -24.05 10.62
CA GLU A 284 3.59 -23.41 10.24
C GLU A 284 3.70 -21.96 10.71
N HIS A 285 2.63 -21.41 11.30
CA HIS A 285 2.59 -20.02 11.72
C HIS A 285 2.95 -19.87 13.19
N ARG A 286 3.71 -18.84 13.50
CA ARG A 286 4.05 -18.48 14.86
C ARG A 286 3.09 -17.44 15.39
N TYR A 287 2.71 -17.60 16.66
CA TYR A 287 1.79 -16.70 17.35
C TYR A 287 2.47 -16.09 18.58
N LEU A 288 2.33 -14.77 18.70
CA LEU A 288 2.66 -14.03 19.91
C LEU A 288 1.35 -13.77 20.67
N GLU A 289 1.24 -14.24 21.90
CA GLU A 289 0.11 -14.00 22.79
C GLU A 289 0.44 -12.83 23.71
N VAL A 290 -0.35 -11.74 23.64
CA VAL A 290 -0.16 -10.52 24.44
C VAL A 290 -1.46 -10.08 25.08
N ASP A 291 -1.40 -9.16 26.04
CA ASP A 291 -2.59 -8.61 26.70
C ASP A 291 -3.53 -7.95 25.69
N TYR A 292 -4.83 -8.13 25.91
CA TYR A 292 -5.83 -7.27 25.30
C TYR A 292 -5.93 -5.96 26.10
N ILE A 293 -5.70 -4.83 25.43
CA ILE A 293 -5.86 -3.51 26.02
C ILE A 293 -7.13 -2.88 25.43
N PRO A 294 -8.16 -2.59 26.27
CA PRO A 294 -9.32 -1.87 25.80
C PRO A 294 -8.94 -0.40 25.50
N GLY A 295 -9.54 0.18 24.48
CA GLY A 295 -9.28 1.57 24.09
C GLY A 295 -9.31 1.76 22.59
N VAL A 296 -8.98 2.98 22.17
CA VAL A 296 -8.92 3.38 20.78
C VAL A 296 -7.51 3.91 20.45
N THR A 297 -7.12 3.89 19.21
CA THR A 297 -5.83 4.49 18.81
C THR A 297 -5.83 5.99 19.06
N LEU A 298 -4.66 6.59 19.28
CA LEU A 298 -4.51 8.05 19.46
C LEU A 298 -5.09 8.82 18.27
N ALA A 299 -4.99 8.27 17.05
CA ALA A 299 -5.63 8.84 15.86
C ALA A 299 -7.15 8.83 15.99
N SER A 300 -7.74 7.71 16.40
CA SER A 300 -9.18 7.58 16.61
C SER A 300 -9.66 8.44 17.78
N TRP A 301 -8.87 8.50 18.87
CA TRP A 301 -9.17 9.38 20.01
C TRP A 301 -9.32 10.84 19.58
N ARG A 302 -8.39 11.34 18.74
CA ARG A 302 -8.49 12.70 18.20
C ARG A 302 -9.79 12.91 17.42
N VAL A 303 -10.15 11.98 16.54
CA VAL A 303 -11.37 12.08 15.71
C VAL A 303 -12.62 12.08 16.59
N GLN A 304 -12.68 11.23 17.62
CA GLN A 304 -13.80 11.18 18.57
C GLN A 304 -13.94 12.46 19.41
N ASN A 305 -12.84 13.17 19.64
CA ASN A 305 -12.80 14.39 20.43
C ASN A 305 -12.75 15.70 19.61
N ILE A 306 -13.01 15.63 18.29
CA ILE A 306 -12.96 16.80 17.42
C ILE A 306 -13.97 17.90 17.83
N HIS A 307 -15.15 17.51 18.31
CA HIS A 307 -16.14 18.47 18.79
C HIS A 307 -15.70 19.16 20.08
N LEU A 308 -15.00 18.47 20.97
CA LEU A 308 -14.40 19.07 22.15
C LEU A 308 -13.28 20.03 21.75
N GLN A 309 -12.45 19.67 20.78
CA GLN A 309 -11.41 20.52 20.22
C GLN A 309 -11.97 21.84 19.69
N GLU A 310 -13.14 21.82 19.08
CA GLU A 310 -13.82 23.01 18.53
C GLU A 310 -14.55 23.84 19.60
N SER A 311 -15.26 23.19 20.53
CA SER A 311 -16.12 23.85 21.52
C SER A 311 -15.38 24.31 22.78
N ASP A 312 -14.40 23.53 23.24
CA ASP A 312 -13.53 23.84 24.40
C ASP A 312 -12.09 23.39 24.16
N PRO A 313 -11.32 24.17 23.37
CA PRO A 313 -9.94 23.82 23.04
C PRO A 313 -9.02 23.70 24.26
N VAL A 314 -9.33 24.37 25.37
CA VAL A 314 -8.51 24.34 26.61
C VAL A 314 -8.72 22.99 27.33
N GLU A 315 -9.97 22.53 27.44
CA GLU A 315 -10.25 21.20 28.03
C GLU A 315 -9.73 20.08 27.13
N TYR A 316 -9.88 20.19 25.80
CA TYR A 316 -9.25 19.28 24.86
C TYR A 316 -7.73 19.20 25.08
N ALA A 317 -7.06 20.34 25.16
CA ALA A 317 -5.62 20.41 25.40
C ALA A 317 -5.22 19.80 26.75
N ARG A 318 -6.02 20.00 27.81
CA ARG A 318 -5.76 19.38 29.11
C ARG A 318 -5.71 17.84 29.01
N GLN A 319 -6.64 17.25 28.26
CA GLN A 319 -6.66 15.79 28.03
C GLN A 319 -5.51 15.35 27.13
N ALA A 320 -5.27 16.05 26.02
CA ALA A 320 -4.20 15.76 25.09
C ALA A 320 -2.80 15.83 25.77
N VAL A 321 -2.56 16.84 26.59
CA VAL A 321 -1.32 16.98 27.38
C VAL A 321 -1.15 15.82 28.35
N ALA A 322 -2.20 15.38 29.03
CA ALA A 322 -2.13 14.26 29.96
C ALA A 322 -1.80 12.93 29.24
N ILE A 323 -2.30 12.72 28.02
CA ILE A 323 -1.96 11.59 27.16
C ILE A 323 -0.48 11.65 26.76
N VAL A 324 -0.03 12.80 26.28
CA VAL A 324 1.36 12.98 25.83
C VAL A 324 2.36 12.88 26.98
N ASP A 325 2.04 13.39 28.18
CA ASP A 325 2.90 13.23 29.38
C ASP A 325 3.13 11.74 29.67
N GLN A 326 2.09 10.89 29.56
CA GLN A 326 2.25 9.45 29.70
C GLN A 326 3.10 8.84 28.57
N LEU A 327 2.85 9.24 27.31
CA LEU A 327 3.63 8.78 26.16
C LEU A 327 5.12 9.08 26.34
N ILE A 328 5.47 10.29 26.78
CA ILE A 328 6.86 10.71 27.08
C ILE A 328 7.47 9.77 28.12
N VAL A 329 6.76 9.50 29.23
CA VAL A 329 7.25 8.61 30.29
C VAL A 329 7.49 7.19 29.80
N ILE A 330 6.62 6.68 28.93
CA ILE A 330 6.74 5.34 28.35
C ILE A 330 7.96 5.28 27.42
N VAL A 331 8.13 6.24 26.52
CA VAL A 331 9.28 6.29 25.59
C VAL A 331 10.59 6.40 26.38
N GLU A 332 10.66 7.23 27.43
CA GLU A 332 11.82 7.30 28.31
C GLU A 332 12.11 5.97 29.03
N ALA A 333 11.07 5.23 29.40
CA ALA A 333 11.23 3.94 30.06
C ALA A 333 11.78 2.89 29.09
N ILE A 334 11.33 2.90 27.83
CA ILE A 334 11.84 2.03 26.76
C ILE A 334 13.31 2.36 26.49
N HIS A 335 13.66 3.64 26.31
CA HIS A 335 15.05 4.07 26.08
C HIS A 335 15.98 3.68 27.24
N ARG A 336 15.53 3.82 28.52
CA ARG A 336 16.30 3.40 29.68
C ARG A 336 16.58 1.89 29.76
N ARG A 337 15.77 1.08 29.07
CA ARG A 337 16.00 -0.36 28.91
C ARG A 337 16.90 -0.69 27.70
N GLY A 338 17.42 0.35 27.03
CA GLY A 338 18.34 0.21 25.89
C GLY A 338 17.65 -0.05 24.54
N TRP A 339 16.33 0.17 24.45
CA TRP A 339 15.57 0.02 23.23
C TRP A 339 15.04 1.35 22.70
N ALA A 340 14.99 1.50 21.39
CA ALA A 340 14.21 2.51 20.68
C ALA A 340 13.02 1.83 20.01
N PHE A 341 11.90 2.55 19.93
CA PHE A 341 10.63 2.01 19.46
C PHE A 341 10.64 1.71 17.94
N GLY A 342 11.17 2.65 17.17
CA GLY A 342 11.44 2.50 15.73
C GLY A 342 10.28 2.88 14.81
N ASP A 343 9.03 2.50 15.08
CA ASP A 343 7.84 2.85 14.27
C ASP A 343 6.73 3.49 15.13
N LEU A 344 7.08 4.55 15.85
CA LEU A 344 6.12 5.28 16.68
C LEU A 344 5.23 6.16 15.81
N HIS A 345 3.93 5.90 15.85
CA HIS A 345 2.90 6.69 15.19
C HIS A 345 1.55 6.54 15.92
N PRO A 346 0.54 7.41 15.68
CA PRO A 346 -0.72 7.41 16.43
C PRO A 346 -1.53 6.11 16.38
N GLY A 347 -1.29 5.25 15.39
CA GLY A 347 -1.92 3.94 15.28
C GLY A 347 -1.36 2.92 16.27
N ASN A 348 -0.12 3.12 16.75
CA ASN A 348 0.57 2.25 17.70
C ASN A 348 0.47 2.76 19.16
N VAL A 349 -0.33 3.77 19.42
CA VAL A 349 -0.60 4.32 20.75
C VAL A 349 -2.09 4.15 21.03
N LEU A 350 -2.43 3.34 22.05
CA LEU A 350 -3.81 3.18 22.54
C LEU A 350 -4.08 4.15 23.70
N VAL A 351 -5.28 4.68 23.71
CA VAL A 351 -5.85 5.48 24.80
C VAL A 351 -7.11 4.77 25.28
N SER A 352 -7.09 4.32 26.53
CA SER A 352 -8.25 3.71 27.19
C SER A 352 -9.26 4.77 27.64
N ASP A 353 -10.49 4.35 28.00
CA ASP A 353 -11.56 5.27 28.41
C ASP A 353 -11.21 6.09 29.66
N ASP A 354 -10.33 5.58 30.52
CA ASP A 354 -9.80 6.30 31.70
C ASP A 354 -8.62 7.23 31.38
N GLY A 355 -8.23 7.33 30.10
CA GLY A 355 -7.10 8.14 29.65
C GLY A 355 -5.72 7.47 29.83
N THR A 356 -5.68 6.18 30.18
CA THR A 356 -4.42 5.43 30.27
C THR A 356 -3.85 5.18 28.87
N VAL A 357 -2.55 5.40 28.71
CA VAL A 357 -1.82 5.22 27.44
C VAL A 357 -1.06 3.91 27.44
N THR A 358 -1.17 3.15 26.34
CA THR A 358 -0.39 1.93 26.12
C THR A 358 0.17 1.92 24.70
N MET A 359 1.47 1.64 24.59
CA MET A 359 2.15 1.49 23.30
C MET A 359 2.08 0.04 22.84
N LEU A 360 1.83 -0.13 21.55
CA LEU A 360 1.70 -1.40 20.84
C LEU A 360 2.74 -1.50 19.75
N ASP A 361 2.99 -2.72 19.27
CA ASP A 361 3.73 -3.00 18.03
C ASP A 361 5.21 -2.58 18.05
N LEU A 362 6.02 -3.39 18.72
CA LEU A 362 7.46 -3.20 18.86
C LEU A 362 8.27 -4.00 17.79
N GLU A 363 7.62 -4.39 16.69
CA GLU A 363 8.26 -5.24 15.65
C GLU A 363 9.43 -4.55 14.92
N ASP A 364 9.50 -3.22 14.98
CA ASP A 364 10.57 -2.41 14.35
C ASP A 364 11.55 -1.79 15.37
N ALA A 365 11.45 -2.19 16.63
CA ALA A 365 12.33 -1.72 17.68
C ALA A 365 13.79 -2.12 17.40
N SER A 366 14.72 -1.33 17.90
CA SER A 366 16.16 -1.56 17.78
C SER A 366 16.89 -1.13 19.05
N ARG A 367 18.12 -1.62 19.25
CA ARG A 367 18.96 -1.11 20.34
C ARG A 367 19.32 0.35 20.10
N VAL A 368 19.33 1.15 21.16
CA VAL A 368 19.59 2.60 21.09
C VAL A 368 20.98 2.95 20.54
N ASP A 369 21.94 2.04 20.68
CA ASP A 369 23.32 2.16 20.22
C ASP A 369 23.57 1.52 18.86
N SER A 370 22.56 0.87 18.25
CA SER A 370 22.66 0.26 16.94
C SER A 370 22.44 1.28 15.83
N PRO A 371 23.06 1.10 14.66
CA PRO A 371 22.72 1.89 13.48
C PRO A 371 21.23 1.79 13.18
N ARG A 372 20.62 2.94 12.95
CA ARG A 372 19.20 3.01 12.62
C ARG A 372 18.96 2.54 11.18
N GLU A 373 18.25 1.45 11.05
CA GLU A 373 17.79 0.92 9.77
C GLU A 373 16.26 0.92 9.74
N PRO A 374 15.64 1.74 8.90
CA PRO A 374 14.18 1.83 8.83
C PRO A 374 13.55 0.58 8.18
N GLY A 375 12.52 0.03 8.85
CA GLY A 375 11.66 -1.06 8.33
C GLY A 375 10.41 -0.55 7.61
N VAL A 376 9.24 -1.07 7.97
CA VAL A 376 7.93 -0.53 7.54
C VAL A 376 7.67 0.77 8.28
N ARG A 377 7.15 1.80 7.58
CA ARG A 377 6.99 3.12 8.19
C ARG A 377 5.76 3.87 7.71
N VAL A 378 5.19 4.62 8.64
CA VAL A 378 4.29 5.73 8.32
C VAL A 378 5.12 6.98 8.07
N PHE A 379 5.28 7.36 6.82
CA PHE A 379 6.24 8.34 6.33
C PHE A 379 6.23 9.68 7.09
N GLN A 380 5.04 10.16 7.46
CA GLN A 380 4.83 11.43 8.17
C GLN A 380 5.46 11.47 9.57
N TYR A 381 5.72 10.30 10.17
CA TYR A 381 6.29 10.17 11.52
C TYR A 381 7.78 9.78 11.51
N CYS A 382 8.38 9.68 10.32
CA CYS A 382 9.78 9.28 10.18
C CYS A 382 10.72 10.47 10.23
N ALA A 383 11.71 10.41 11.11
CA ALA A 383 12.86 11.31 11.04
C ALA A 383 13.72 11.02 9.82
N ASP A 384 14.50 12.00 9.37
CA ASP A 384 15.47 11.79 8.31
C ASP A 384 16.56 10.75 8.70
N LYS A 385 17.40 10.38 7.74
CA LYS A 385 18.43 9.34 7.93
C LYS A 385 19.59 9.78 8.84
N SER A 386 19.74 11.06 9.15
CA SER A 386 20.79 11.56 10.02
C SER A 386 20.49 11.40 11.51
N ALA A 387 19.20 11.25 11.86
CA ALA A 387 18.77 11.02 13.23
C ALA A 387 19.13 9.61 13.70
N ASP A 388 19.67 9.49 14.91
CA ASP A 388 19.81 8.21 15.59
C ASP A 388 18.44 7.63 16.01
N ALA A 389 18.43 6.43 16.57
CA ALA A 389 17.19 5.74 16.91
C ALA A 389 16.38 6.49 18.00
N VAL A 390 17.04 7.05 19.01
CA VAL A 390 16.42 7.81 20.09
C VAL A 390 15.86 9.14 19.58
N GLN A 391 16.62 9.85 18.75
CA GLN A 391 16.17 11.08 18.11
C GLN A 391 14.96 10.84 17.21
N ALA A 392 14.93 9.71 16.51
CA ALA A 392 13.80 9.33 15.66
C ALA A 392 12.52 9.10 16.45
N ASP A 393 12.59 8.44 17.60
CA ASP A 393 11.43 8.25 18.46
C ASP A 393 10.91 9.61 18.99
N TRP A 394 11.80 10.50 19.43
CA TRP A 394 11.38 11.83 19.89
C TRP A 394 10.79 12.68 18.77
N PHE A 395 11.33 12.57 17.56
CA PHE A 395 10.73 13.17 16.38
C PHE A 395 9.30 12.65 16.15
N ALA A 396 9.10 11.34 16.23
CA ALA A 396 7.79 10.74 16.07
C ALA A 396 6.81 11.17 17.19
N VAL A 397 7.27 11.31 18.44
CA VAL A 397 6.46 11.87 19.53
C VAL A 397 6.04 13.31 19.20
N ALA A 398 6.94 14.16 18.71
CA ALA A 398 6.60 15.53 18.32
C ALA A 398 5.54 15.54 17.21
N ARG A 399 5.63 14.60 16.25
CA ARG A 399 4.61 14.42 15.19
C ARG A 399 3.26 13.96 15.75
N CYS A 400 3.24 13.07 16.73
CA CYS A 400 2.01 12.69 17.43
C CYS A 400 1.37 13.89 18.13
N ILE A 401 2.17 14.76 18.79
CA ILE A 401 1.67 16.00 19.39
C ILE A 401 1.07 16.92 18.31
N MET A 402 1.78 17.10 17.21
CA MET A 402 1.29 17.93 16.11
C MET A 402 -0.02 17.41 15.53
N MET A 403 -0.14 16.09 15.35
CA MET A 403 -1.37 15.46 14.88
C MET A 403 -2.55 15.73 15.82
N LEU A 404 -2.34 15.83 17.13
CA LEU A 404 -3.40 16.13 18.08
C LEU A 404 -3.99 17.54 17.86
N TYR A 405 -3.19 18.52 17.45
CA TYR A 405 -3.62 19.91 17.30
C TYR A 405 -3.92 20.33 15.86
N PHE A 406 -3.34 19.64 14.86
CA PHE A 406 -3.49 19.99 13.44
C PHE A 406 -3.91 18.78 12.62
N ALA A 407 -4.84 19.01 11.69
CA ALA A 407 -5.32 17.93 10.81
C ALA A 407 -4.26 17.51 9.80
N ASP A 408 -3.48 18.48 9.33
CA ASP A 408 -2.49 18.31 8.28
C ASP A 408 -1.24 19.13 8.64
N PHE A 409 -0.10 18.45 8.72
CA PHE A 409 1.20 19.07 8.98
C PHE A 409 2.20 18.86 7.84
N GLU A 410 1.76 18.33 6.72
CA GLU A 410 2.59 18.19 5.49
C GLU A 410 2.97 19.55 4.91
N ILE A 411 2.23 20.60 5.26
CA ILE A 411 2.54 22.00 4.94
C ILE A 411 3.97 22.39 5.35
N GLU A 412 4.57 21.70 6.30
CA GLU A 412 5.97 21.89 6.67
C GLU A 412 6.93 21.79 5.48
N ALA A 413 6.67 20.86 4.56
CA ALA A 413 7.49 20.65 3.38
C ALA A 413 7.53 21.88 2.46
N VAL A 414 6.50 22.74 2.52
CA VAL A 414 6.34 23.92 1.67
C VAL A 414 6.44 25.24 2.42
N SER A 415 6.52 25.22 3.74
CA SER A 415 6.58 26.44 4.56
C SER A 415 7.59 26.29 5.71
N PRO A 416 8.81 26.82 5.57
CA PRO A 416 9.82 26.78 6.64
C PRO A 416 9.39 27.36 7.97
N ALA A 417 8.52 28.39 7.95
CA ALA A 417 7.97 29.01 9.14
C ALA A 417 6.72 28.28 9.71
N PHE A 418 6.38 27.11 9.17
CA PHE A 418 5.18 26.36 9.58
C PHE A 418 5.21 26.03 11.07
N TRP A 419 6.32 25.50 11.57
CA TRP A 419 6.49 25.11 12.98
C TRP A 419 6.38 26.27 13.94
N ASP A 420 6.94 27.43 13.60
CA ASP A 420 6.83 28.64 14.44
C ASP A 420 5.38 29.10 14.54
N ARG A 421 4.65 29.07 13.43
CA ARG A 421 3.22 29.37 13.43
C ARG A 421 2.41 28.34 14.22
N CYS A 422 2.74 27.06 14.10
CA CYS A 422 2.07 26.01 14.87
C CYS A 422 2.29 26.19 16.37
N ARG A 423 3.53 26.42 16.83
CA ARG A 423 3.84 26.68 18.24
C ARG A 423 3.08 27.89 18.75
N HIS A 424 3.06 28.99 17.99
CA HIS A 424 2.30 30.17 18.33
C HIS A 424 0.81 29.88 18.43
N ARG A 425 0.24 29.18 17.45
CA ARG A 425 -1.17 28.80 17.42
C ARG A 425 -1.55 27.86 18.56
N VAL A 426 -0.70 26.88 18.89
CA VAL A 426 -0.93 25.99 20.04
C VAL A 426 -0.99 26.80 21.32
N ARG A 427 -0.07 27.74 21.51
CA ARG A 427 -0.07 28.62 22.70
C ARG A 427 -1.32 29.47 22.80
N GLU A 428 -1.73 30.11 21.72
CA GLU A 428 -2.90 31.00 21.70
C GLU A 428 -4.22 30.28 21.93
N VAL A 429 -4.39 29.10 21.34
CA VAL A 429 -5.69 28.38 21.30
C VAL A 429 -5.78 27.35 22.42
N TYR A 430 -4.70 26.60 22.67
CA TYR A 430 -4.68 25.43 23.53
C TYR A 430 -3.94 25.69 24.87
N GLY A 431 -3.29 26.84 24.99
CA GLY A 431 -2.63 27.29 26.22
C GLY A 431 -1.13 27.01 26.29
N GLU A 432 -0.49 27.63 27.28
CA GLU A 432 0.97 27.61 27.45
C GLU A 432 1.50 26.17 27.67
N ARG A 433 0.82 25.36 28.48
CA ARG A 433 1.28 24.00 28.82
C ARG A 433 1.39 23.09 27.58
N ALA A 434 0.45 23.18 26.62
CA ALA A 434 0.49 22.43 25.38
C ALA A 434 1.67 22.86 24.49
N ALA A 435 1.95 24.17 24.43
CA ALA A 435 3.09 24.70 23.69
C ALA A 435 4.44 24.34 24.32
N GLU A 436 4.56 24.42 25.64
CA GLU A 436 5.76 24.01 26.39
C GLU A 436 6.07 22.53 26.19
N GLN A 437 5.05 21.67 26.21
CA GLN A 437 5.20 20.23 25.97
C GLN A 437 5.77 19.97 24.58
N LEU A 438 5.21 20.59 23.52
CA LEU A 438 5.72 20.47 22.16
C LEU A 438 7.18 20.92 22.06
N ILE A 439 7.51 22.09 22.59
CA ILE A 439 8.89 22.66 22.60
C ILE A 439 9.85 21.74 23.36
N SER A 440 9.43 21.19 24.50
CA SER A 440 10.24 20.26 25.29
C SER A 440 10.59 18.99 24.52
N VAL A 441 9.64 18.43 23.79
CA VAL A 441 9.87 17.23 22.98
C VAL A 441 10.74 17.55 21.77
N GLU A 442 10.52 18.69 21.11
CA GLU A 442 11.38 19.17 20.02
C GLU A 442 12.84 19.32 20.45
N GLY A 443 13.10 19.81 21.67
CA GLY A 443 14.43 19.91 22.21
C GLY A 443 15.17 18.58 22.41
N ARG A 444 14.44 17.45 22.46
CA ARG A 444 15.03 16.13 22.73
C ARG A 444 15.62 15.44 21.50
N TYR A 445 15.11 15.72 20.29
CA TYR A 445 15.71 15.14 19.08
C TYR A 445 16.83 16.00 18.49
N GLY A 446 17.08 17.18 19.05
CA GLY A 446 18.20 18.04 18.71
C GLY A 446 18.00 18.83 17.41
N VAL A 447 18.61 20.01 17.36
CA VAL A 447 18.49 21.04 16.28
C VAL A 447 19.17 20.63 14.96
N GLY A 448 19.39 19.37 14.71
CA GLY A 448 19.97 18.86 13.47
C GLY A 448 18.92 18.50 12.41
N VAL A 449 17.67 18.23 12.80
CA VAL A 449 16.54 18.19 11.88
C VAL A 449 16.20 19.65 11.58
N ARG A 450 16.80 20.18 10.53
CA ARG A 450 16.53 21.53 10.08
C ARG A 450 15.03 21.71 9.86
N PRO A 451 14.42 22.72 10.47
CA PRO A 451 13.58 23.57 9.65
C PRO A 451 14.50 24.00 8.50
N VAL A 452 14.11 23.76 7.30
CA VAL A 452 14.72 24.41 6.12
C VAL A 452 14.91 25.85 6.55
N THR A 453 16.15 26.31 6.61
CA THR A 453 16.48 27.66 7.04
C THR A 453 15.64 28.61 6.24
N ALA A 454 14.64 29.19 6.88
CA ALA A 454 13.93 30.33 6.34
C ALA A 454 14.93 31.48 6.28
N SER A 455 15.57 31.64 5.12
CA SER A 455 16.05 32.97 4.77
C SER A 455 14.81 33.82 4.58
N ASP A 456 14.53 34.64 5.53
CA ASP A 456 13.79 35.91 5.48
C ASP A 456 12.48 35.93 4.64
N VAL A 457 11.50 35.11 4.99
CA VAL A 457 10.12 35.42 4.63
C VAL A 457 9.40 35.85 5.91
N THR A 458 9.51 37.12 6.22
CA THR A 458 8.57 37.82 7.12
C THR A 458 7.22 37.83 6.41
N VAL A 459 6.42 36.77 6.56
CA VAL A 459 5.00 36.82 6.23
C VAL A 459 4.37 37.60 7.40
N GLY A 460 4.31 38.92 7.23
CA GLY A 460 3.51 39.75 8.11
C GLY A 460 2.06 39.26 8.03
N VAL A 461 1.50 38.77 9.12
CA VAL A 461 0.06 38.52 9.21
C VAL A 461 -0.62 39.88 8.96
N PRO A 462 -1.38 40.03 7.85
CA PRO A 462 -2.01 41.31 7.58
C PRO A 462 -3.05 41.57 8.66
N SER A 463 -2.86 42.62 9.44
CA SER A 463 -3.82 43.11 10.44
C SER A 463 -5.05 43.80 9.82
N ARG A 464 -5.19 43.77 8.50
CA ARG A 464 -6.32 44.34 7.74
C ARG A 464 -7.15 43.25 7.08
N ARG A 465 -8.47 43.42 7.07
CA ARG A 465 -9.36 42.66 6.21
C ARG A 465 -8.87 42.79 4.77
N LEU A 466 -8.39 41.68 4.19
CA LEU A 466 -8.00 41.63 2.79
C LEU A 466 -9.25 41.84 1.93
N SER A 467 -9.14 42.62 0.86
CA SER A 467 -10.15 42.58 -0.20
C SER A 467 -10.10 41.19 -0.87
N VAL A 468 -11.19 40.77 -1.50
CA VAL A 468 -11.23 39.48 -2.23
C VAL A 468 -10.10 39.43 -3.26
N ASP A 469 -9.84 40.53 -3.97
CA ASP A 469 -8.79 40.60 -5.00
C ASP A 469 -7.37 40.46 -4.41
N SER A 470 -7.10 41.09 -3.26
CA SER A 470 -5.79 40.91 -2.59
C SER A 470 -5.63 39.52 -1.97
N GLY A 471 -6.73 38.89 -1.55
CA GLY A 471 -6.77 37.51 -1.12
C GLY A 471 -6.46 36.55 -2.25
N ILE A 472 -7.09 36.72 -3.42
CA ILE A 472 -6.82 35.95 -4.64
C ILE A 472 -5.36 36.10 -5.07
N ALA A 473 -4.85 37.33 -5.14
CA ALA A 473 -3.44 37.60 -5.52
C ALA A 473 -2.46 36.93 -4.55
N GLY A 474 -2.74 36.96 -3.24
CA GLY A 474 -1.94 36.27 -2.24
C GLY A 474 -1.94 34.75 -2.38
N LEU A 475 -3.12 34.16 -2.66
CA LEU A 475 -3.26 32.72 -2.91
C LEU A 475 -2.51 32.29 -4.18
N LEU A 476 -2.65 33.04 -5.27
CA LEU A 476 -1.91 32.77 -6.52
C LEU A 476 -0.39 32.83 -6.33
N SER A 477 0.09 33.85 -5.61
CA SER A 477 1.50 33.96 -5.25
C SER A 477 1.98 32.76 -4.41
N GLY A 478 1.18 32.32 -3.45
CA GLY A 478 1.47 31.16 -2.61
C GLY A 478 1.50 29.85 -3.40
N ILE A 479 0.55 29.67 -4.32
CA ILE A 479 0.49 28.52 -5.22
C ILE A 479 1.74 28.50 -6.11
N GLU A 480 2.10 29.61 -6.73
CA GLU A 480 3.27 29.70 -7.60
C GLU A 480 4.58 29.49 -6.81
N TRP A 481 4.68 30.05 -5.60
CA TRP A 481 5.81 29.79 -4.71
C TRP A 481 5.94 28.31 -4.33
N SER A 482 4.83 27.59 -4.18
CA SER A 482 4.84 26.17 -3.81
C SER A 482 5.46 25.28 -4.89
N ARG A 483 5.50 25.73 -6.14
CA ARG A 483 6.05 24.99 -7.30
C ARG A 483 7.50 24.54 -7.10
N GLN A 484 8.31 25.30 -6.35
CA GLN A 484 9.71 24.95 -6.06
C GLN A 484 9.87 23.66 -5.23
N PHE A 485 8.81 23.19 -4.58
CA PHE A 485 8.81 22.00 -3.74
C PHE A 485 8.22 20.77 -4.45
N GLY A 486 7.60 20.96 -5.61
CA GLY A 486 7.03 19.86 -6.40
C GLY A 486 8.05 19.21 -7.32
N PRO A 487 7.90 17.93 -7.67
CA PRO A 487 8.75 17.26 -8.64
C PRO A 487 8.57 17.91 -10.03
N ASP A 488 9.68 18.12 -10.74
CA ASP A 488 9.71 18.69 -12.11
C ASP A 488 8.92 20.02 -12.25
N GLY A 489 8.87 20.83 -11.17
CA GLY A 489 8.13 22.09 -11.15
C GLY A 489 6.61 21.92 -11.12
N ALA A 490 6.10 20.75 -10.80
CA ALA A 490 4.69 20.53 -10.54
C ALA A 490 4.28 21.12 -9.18
N PHE A 491 2.99 21.38 -9.00
CA PHE A 491 2.47 21.81 -7.70
C PHE A 491 2.49 20.64 -6.72
N PRO A 492 2.94 20.83 -5.47
CA PRO A 492 2.92 19.76 -4.48
C PRO A 492 1.48 19.40 -4.13
N GLY A 493 1.17 18.10 -4.24
CA GLY A 493 -0.08 17.50 -3.78
C GLY A 493 0.13 16.70 -2.50
N TYR A 494 -0.75 15.73 -2.23
CA TYR A 494 -0.51 14.78 -1.15
C TYR A 494 0.74 13.93 -1.41
N ILE A 495 1.57 13.72 -0.38
CA ILE A 495 2.84 12.98 -0.47
C ILE A 495 2.65 11.61 -1.12
N THR A 496 1.57 10.89 -0.80
CA THR A 496 1.25 9.59 -1.40
C THR A 496 0.99 9.67 -2.91
N GLN A 497 0.38 10.75 -3.37
CA GLN A 497 0.14 10.98 -4.80
C GLN A 497 1.40 11.44 -5.51
N MET A 498 2.22 12.25 -4.85
CA MET A 498 3.54 12.63 -5.35
C MET A 498 4.45 11.40 -5.52
N ALA A 499 4.45 10.50 -4.56
CA ALA A 499 5.20 9.25 -4.63
C ALA A 499 4.70 8.29 -5.74
N ALA A 500 3.40 8.34 -6.05
CA ALA A 500 2.79 7.54 -7.13
C ALA A 500 2.93 8.18 -8.53
N GLY A 501 3.53 9.37 -8.64
CA GLY A 501 3.68 10.08 -9.92
C GLY A 501 2.39 10.71 -10.48
N VAL A 502 1.31 10.80 -9.67
CA VAL A 502 0.00 11.34 -10.10
C VAL A 502 -0.10 12.81 -9.69
N HIS A 503 0.54 13.69 -10.46
CA HIS A 503 0.62 15.13 -10.14
C HIS A 503 -0.30 16.02 -10.98
N GLU A 504 -1.12 15.43 -11.85
CA GLU A 504 -1.78 16.15 -12.92
C GLU A 504 -3.31 16.22 -12.78
N VAL A 505 -3.88 15.67 -11.69
CA VAL A 505 -5.33 15.59 -11.48
C VAL A 505 -5.94 16.91 -10.96
N ILE A 506 -7.28 17.04 -10.99
CA ILE A 506 -7.97 18.27 -10.54
C ILE A 506 -7.83 18.49 -9.03
N THR A 507 -8.01 17.44 -8.23
CA THR A 507 -8.11 17.60 -6.77
C THR A 507 -6.82 18.05 -6.11
N THR A 508 -5.67 17.61 -6.60
CA THR A 508 -4.39 17.75 -5.90
C THR A 508 -3.21 18.03 -6.82
N GLY A 509 -3.46 18.42 -8.07
CA GLY A 509 -2.42 18.56 -9.05
C GLY A 509 -2.56 19.75 -10.01
N ARG A 510 -1.74 19.75 -11.05
CA ARG A 510 -1.62 20.82 -12.02
C ARG A 510 -2.94 21.15 -12.72
N ALA A 511 -3.76 20.13 -13.06
CA ALA A 511 -5.04 20.37 -13.72
C ALA A 511 -5.99 21.23 -12.87
N GLY A 512 -6.04 21.01 -11.55
CA GLY A 512 -6.86 21.84 -10.67
C GLY A 512 -6.39 23.29 -10.59
N VAL A 513 -5.08 23.51 -10.52
CA VAL A 513 -4.49 24.86 -10.49
C VAL A 513 -4.75 25.59 -11.80
N VAL A 514 -4.50 24.95 -12.95
CA VAL A 514 -4.73 25.52 -14.28
C VAL A 514 -6.21 25.85 -14.49
N LEU A 515 -7.11 24.94 -14.11
CA LEU A 515 -8.55 25.15 -14.20
C LEU A 515 -9.01 26.33 -13.33
N ALA A 516 -8.52 26.42 -12.09
CA ALA A 516 -8.83 27.52 -11.18
C ALA A 516 -8.31 28.87 -11.73
N GLN A 517 -7.08 28.93 -12.22
CA GLN A 517 -6.49 30.12 -12.83
C GLN A 517 -7.36 30.63 -13.99
N GLN A 518 -7.78 29.76 -14.88
CA GLN A 518 -8.63 30.09 -16.00
C GLN A 518 -9.99 30.65 -15.58
N ARG A 519 -10.63 30.01 -14.60
CA ARG A 519 -11.94 30.44 -14.12
C ARG A 519 -11.95 31.79 -13.40
N ILE A 520 -10.79 32.23 -12.91
CA ILE A 520 -10.62 33.57 -12.33
C ILE A 520 -9.97 34.56 -13.30
N GLY A 521 -9.81 34.20 -14.60
CA GLY A 521 -9.28 35.06 -15.65
C GLY A 521 -7.76 35.23 -15.64
N VAL A 522 -7.04 34.31 -15.01
CA VAL A 522 -5.55 34.27 -15.03
C VAL A 522 -5.10 33.30 -16.12
N VAL A 523 -4.21 33.78 -16.99
CA VAL A 523 -3.64 32.94 -18.05
C VAL A 523 -2.63 31.95 -17.47
N PRO A 524 -2.83 30.64 -17.63
CA PRO A 524 -1.87 29.64 -17.15
C PRO A 524 -0.53 29.71 -17.90
N ALA A 525 0.55 29.28 -17.25
CA ALA A 525 1.85 29.17 -17.88
C ALA A 525 1.85 28.12 -19.00
N ASP A 526 2.52 28.40 -20.12
CA ASP A 526 2.62 27.48 -21.27
C ASP A 526 3.17 26.11 -20.86
N GLY A 527 4.18 26.08 -19.99
CA GLY A 527 4.77 24.85 -19.49
C GLY A 527 3.80 23.95 -18.72
N ASP A 528 2.81 24.53 -18.03
CA ASP A 528 1.79 23.74 -17.34
C ASP A 528 0.80 23.11 -18.31
N VAL A 529 0.38 23.85 -19.33
CA VAL A 529 -0.49 23.35 -20.38
C VAL A 529 0.20 22.24 -21.18
N ASP A 530 1.49 22.41 -21.52
CA ASP A 530 2.26 21.40 -22.24
C ASP A 530 2.48 20.14 -21.40
N ALA A 531 2.68 20.27 -20.08
CA ALA A 531 2.76 19.12 -19.18
C ALA A 531 1.44 18.37 -19.13
N LEU A 532 0.29 19.05 -19.01
CA LEU A 532 -1.04 18.42 -19.03
C LEU A 532 -1.31 17.71 -20.36
N ARG A 533 -0.90 18.31 -21.48
CA ARG A 533 -1.01 17.69 -22.81
C ARG A 533 -0.17 16.42 -22.93
N LYS A 534 1.06 16.46 -22.41
CA LYS A 534 1.94 15.28 -22.36
C LYS A 534 1.29 14.17 -21.53
N THR A 535 0.80 14.50 -20.34
CA THR A 535 0.09 13.57 -19.47
C THR A 535 -1.16 12.99 -20.15
N ALA A 536 -1.97 13.83 -20.78
CA ALA A 536 -3.14 13.38 -21.53
C ALA A 536 -2.78 12.33 -22.59
N LYS A 537 -1.67 12.49 -23.31
CA LYS A 537 -1.21 11.55 -24.35
C LYS A 537 -0.65 10.24 -23.79
N GLN A 538 0.03 10.30 -22.65
CA GLN A 538 0.77 9.19 -22.05
C GLN A 538 0.00 8.47 -20.92
N TRP A 539 -1.26 8.87 -20.66
CA TRP A 539 -2.05 8.30 -19.56
C TRP A 539 -2.13 6.78 -19.65
N PRO A 540 -1.69 6.03 -18.61
CA PRO A 540 -1.74 4.58 -18.62
C PRO A 540 -3.20 4.11 -18.66
N GLY A 541 -3.56 3.24 -19.59
CA GLY A 541 -4.94 2.81 -19.83
C GLY A 541 -5.62 2.07 -18.67
N GLN A 542 -4.88 1.74 -17.59
CA GLN A 542 -5.40 1.06 -16.40
C GLN A 542 -5.70 2.00 -15.22
N GLU A 543 -5.31 3.27 -15.31
CA GLU A 543 -5.53 4.26 -14.24
C GLU A 543 -6.92 4.89 -14.34
N ALA A 544 -7.37 5.50 -13.21
CA ALA A 544 -8.72 6.03 -13.03
C ALA A 544 -9.13 7.01 -14.16
N PRO A 545 -10.27 6.78 -14.85
CA PRO A 545 -10.75 7.69 -15.88
C PRO A 545 -11.43 8.94 -15.34
N GLY A 546 -11.67 9.05 -14.01
CA GLY A 546 -12.58 9.95 -13.32
C GLY A 546 -12.39 11.45 -13.57
N LEU A 547 -13.41 12.22 -13.17
CA LEU A 547 -13.41 13.69 -13.30
C LEU A 547 -12.42 14.35 -12.34
N LEU A 548 -12.43 13.97 -11.06
CA LEU A 548 -11.62 14.68 -10.07
C LEU A 548 -10.20 14.10 -9.97
N ASN A 549 -10.07 12.78 -10.09
CA ASN A 549 -8.81 12.06 -9.85
C ASN A 549 -8.28 11.33 -11.10
N GLY A 550 -8.66 11.75 -12.30
CA GLY A 550 -8.32 11.00 -13.50
C GLY A 550 -8.26 11.79 -14.80
N LEU A 551 -8.19 11.04 -15.90
CA LEU A 551 -7.98 11.57 -17.26
C LEU A 551 -9.11 12.51 -17.71
N ALA A 552 -10.36 12.27 -17.30
CA ALA A 552 -11.48 13.13 -17.67
C ALA A 552 -11.34 14.54 -17.10
N GLY A 553 -10.75 14.70 -15.92
CA GLY A 553 -10.44 16.00 -15.34
C GLY A 553 -9.33 16.75 -16.08
N VAL A 554 -8.30 16.04 -16.50
CA VAL A 554 -7.25 16.62 -17.34
C VAL A 554 -7.82 17.09 -18.69
N ALA A 555 -8.71 16.27 -19.30
CA ALA A 555 -9.40 16.63 -20.54
C ALA A 555 -10.27 17.88 -20.38
N LEU A 556 -11.05 17.98 -19.30
CA LEU A 556 -11.86 19.15 -18.99
C LEU A 556 -10.98 20.40 -18.85
N THR A 557 -9.90 20.31 -18.08
CA THR A 557 -8.97 21.44 -17.91
C THR A 557 -8.39 21.90 -19.25
N LEU A 558 -7.93 20.98 -20.09
CA LEU A 558 -7.37 21.31 -21.40
C LEU A 558 -8.41 21.93 -22.34
N SER A 559 -9.70 21.55 -22.25
CA SER A 559 -10.76 22.14 -23.08
C SER A 559 -11.08 23.60 -22.72
N GLU A 560 -10.82 24.00 -21.48
CA GLU A 560 -11.01 25.38 -21.01
C GLU A 560 -9.79 26.27 -21.26
N VAL A 561 -8.65 25.71 -21.71
CA VAL A 561 -7.50 26.49 -22.14
C VAL A 561 -7.86 27.27 -23.40
N ASP A 562 -7.38 28.54 -23.49
CA ASP A 562 -7.69 29.54 -24.51
C ASP A 562 -8.04 28.92 -25.87
N ALA A 563 -9.20 29.35 -26.42
CA ALA A 563 -9.74 28.88 -27.70
C ALA A 563 -8.78 29.02 -28.91
N GLN A 564 -7.70 29.78 -28.77
CA GLN A 564 -6.65 29.90 -29.79
C GLN A 564 -5.61 28.76 -29.78
N ARG A 565 -5.72 27.83 -28.83
CA ARG A 565 -4.86 26.65 -28.74
C ARG A 565 -5.55 25.37 -29.28
N ASP A 566 -5.71 25.31 -30.58
CA ASP A 566 -6.30 24.18 -31.32
C ASP A 566 -5.67 22.84 -30.95
N ASP A 567 -4.40 22.82 -30.55
CA ASP A 567 -3.66 21.63 -30.16
C ASP A 567 -4.08 21.10 -28.77
N ALA A 568 -4.35 21.98 -27.80
CA ALA A 568 -4.86 21.61 -26.49
C ALA A 568 -6.30 21.08 -26.57
N GLN A 569 -7.12 21.70 -27.41
CA GLN A 569 -8.50 21.26 -27.64
C GLN A 569 -8.56 19.88 -28.29
N ARG A 570 -7.72 19.60 -29.29
CA ARG A 570 -7.62 18.25 -29.87
C ARG A 570 -7.18 17.19 -28.85
N ASP A 571 -6.20 17.53 -28.01
CA ASP A 571 -5.73 16.64 -26.94
C ASP A 571 -6.82 16.42 -25.90
N ALA A 572 -7.63 17.43 -25.59
CA ALA A 572 -8.80 17.33 -24.68
C ALA A 572 -9.86 16.36 -25.22
N VAL A 573 -10.25 16.49 -26.49
CA VAL A 573 -11.23 15.60 -27.12
C VAL A 573 -10.74 14.16 -27.14
N ALA A 574 -9.47 13.93 -27.49
CA ALA A 574 -8.85 12.61 -27.51
C ALA A 574 -8.79 11.98 -26.10
N ALA A 575 -8.45 12.79 -25.08
CA ALA A 575 -8.39 12.33 -23.70
C ALA A 575 -9.78 11.99 -23.13
N ALA A 576 -10.79 12.85 -23.38
CA ALA A 576 -12.17 12.60 -22.97
C ALA A 576 -12.74 11.33 -23.64
N GLY A 577 -12.41 11.10 -24.92
CA GLY A 577 -12.80 9.89 -25.63
C GLY A 577 -12.24 8.62 -25.00
N ARG A 578 -10.93 8.61 -24.67
CA ARG A 578 -10.31 7.48 -23.96
C ARG A 578 -10.84 7.27 -22.56
N ALA A 579 -11.13 8.36 -21.84
CA ALA A 579 -11.76 8.27 -20.52
C ALA A 579 -13.14 7.62 -20.59
N LEU A 580 -13.96 7.99 -21.59
CA LEU A 580 -15.27 7.34 -21.84
C LEU A 580 -15.12 5.85 -22.15
N GLU A 581 -14.21 5.48 -23.04
CA GLU A 581 -13.94 4.08 -23.39
C GLU A 581 -13.50 3.25 -22.19
N SER A 582 -12.64 3.83 -21.33
CA SER A 582 -12.20 3.20 -20.09
C SER A 582 -13.28 3.12 -19.01
N ALA A 583 -14.28 4.00 -19.02
CA ALA A 583 -15.36 4.04 -18.04
C ALA A 583 -16.54 3.14 -18.43
N VAL A 584 -16.74 2.87 -19.71
CA VAL A 584 -17.82 1.99 -20.20
C VAL A 584 -17.59 0.58 -19.69
N GLY A 585 -18.56 0.04 -18.95
CA GLY A 585 -18.48 -1.27 -18.31
C GLY A 585 -17.98 -1.28 -16.86
N ARG A 586 -17.64 -0.10 -16.29
CA ARG A 586 -17.37 0.03 -14.85
C ARG A 586 -18.64 0.52 -14.16
N ARG A 587 -19.11 -0.14 -13.11
CA ARG A 587 -20.30 0.29 -12.34
C ARG A 587 -20.06 1.37 -11.30
N ARG A 588 -18.86 1.86 -11.16
CA ARG A 588 -18.61 3.00 -10.29
C ARG A 588 -19.29 4.24 -10.88
N LEU A 589 -20.40 4.66 -10.26
CA LEU A 589 -21.27 5.71 -10.78
C LEU A 589 -20.99 7.11 -10.19
N ASP A 590 -20.04 7.23 -9.25
CA ASP A 590 -19.75 8.50 -8.58
C ASP A 590 -19.15 9.56 -9.51
N LEU A 591 -19.24 10.84 -9.07
CA LEU A 591 -18.72 11.98 -9.82
C LEU A 591 -17.18 12.07 -9.80
N ALA A 592 -16.53 11.58 -8.76
CA ALA A 592 -15.10 11.80 -8.57
C ALA A 592 -14.25 10.90 -9.45
N ALA A 593 -14.54 9.61 -9.46
CA ALA A 593 -13.75 8.59 -10.14
C ALA A 593 -14.60 7.69 -11.06
N GLY A 594 -15.92 7.79 -10.99
CA GLY A 594 -16.87 6.92 -11.67
C GLY A 594 -17.38 7.44 -13.01
N GLN A 595 -18.31 6.68 -13.60
CA GLN A 595 -18.89 6.96 -14.94
C GLN A 595 -19.58 8.32 -15.02
N ALA A 596 -20.35 8.73 -13.99
CA ALA A 596 -21.07 10.00 -14.01
C ALA A 596 -20.13 11.19 -14.19
N GLY A 597 -18.99 11.21 -13.51
CA GLY A 597 -17.98 12.24 -13.67
C GLY A 597 -17.32 12.25 -15.05
N VAL A 598 -17.04 11.07 -15.59
CA VAL A 598 -16.45 10.93 -16.94
C VAL A 598 -17.42 11.40 -18.02
N ILE A 599 -18.70 11.02 -17.94
CA ILE A 599 -19.72 11.44 -18.90
C ILE A 599 -19.92 12.95 -18.81
N LEU A 600 -20.01 13.51 -17.61
CA LEU A 600 -20.15 14.97 -17.41
C LEU A 600 -18.96 15.73 -18.03
N ALA A 601 -17.74 15.29 -17.76
CA ALA A 601 -16.54 15.90 -18.34
C ALA A 601 -16.56 15.83 -19.88
N ALA A 602 -16.92 14.68 -20.44
CA ALA A 602 -16.95 14.50 -21.90
C ALA A 602 -18.03 15.38 -22.56
N LEU A 603 -19.19 15.55 -21.93
CA LEU A 603 -20.24 16.47 -22.40
C LEU A 603 -19.76 17.93 -22.38
N GLU A 604 -19.11 18.36 -21.30
CA GLU A 604 -18.58 19.73 -21.20
C GLU A 604 -17.42 19.97 -22.18
N VAL A 605 -16.49 19.01 -22.34
CA VAL A 605 -15.45 19.08 -23.36
C VAL A 605 -16.03 19.20 -24.77
N ALA A 606 -16.99 18.33 -25.12
CA ALA A 606 -17.67 18.33 -26.41
C ALA A 606 -18.36 19.66 -26.70
N LYS A 607 -19.05 20.23 -25.70
CA LYS A 607 -19.73 21.52 -25.78
C LYS A 607 -18.74 22.68 -25.95
N THR A 608 -17.66 22.70 -25.16
CA THR A 608 -16.66 23.77 -25.16
C THR A 608 -15.88 23.81 -26.47
N VAL A 609 -15.51 22.63 -27.02
CA VAL A 609 -14.72 22.52 -28.25
C VAL A 609 -15.62 22.47 -29.51
N GLY A 610 -16.92 22.20 -29.36
CA GLY A 610 -17.85 22.07 -30.49
C GLY A 610 -17.77 20.71 -31.20
N ASP A 611 -17.31 19.63 -30.53
CA ASP A 611 -17.14 18.29 -31.11
C ASP A 611 -18.44 17.47 -30.99
N SER A 612 -19.19 17.35 -32.10
CA SER A 612 -20.44 16.58 -32.15
C SER A 612 -20.21 15.06 -32.00
N GLY A 613 -19.09 14.53 -32.45
CA GLY A 613 -18.78 13.10 -32.34
C GLY A 613 -18.52 12.65 -30.89
N LEU A 614 -17.82 13.49 -30.11
CA LEU A 614 -17.64 13.25 -28.67
C LEU A 614 -18.98 13.41 -27.93
N MET A 615 -19.81 14.41 -28.31
CA MET A 615 -21.14 14.62 -27.76
C MET A 615 -22.01 13.37 -27.92
N ASP A 616 -22.07 12.82 -29.13
CA ASP A 616 -22.88 11.64 -29.41
C ASP A 616 -22.43 10.42 -28.61
N ARG A 617 -21.12 10.22 -28.48
CA ARG A 617 -20.55 9.13 -27.65
C ARG A 617 -20.87 9.31 -26.17
N ALA A 618 -20.77 10.51 -25.64
CA ALA A 618 -21.09 10.79 -24.24
C ALA A 618 -22.58 10.59 -23.93
N VAL A 619 -23.48 11.04 -24.84
CA VAL A 619 -24.92 10.80 -24.73
C VAL A 619 -25.25 9.30 -24.83
N ALA A 620 -24.60 8.57 -25.72
CA ALA A 620 -24.78 7.12 -25.83
C ALA A 620 -24.30 6.38 -24.55
N ALA A 621 -23.22 6.82 -23.92
CA ALA A 621 -22.72 6.27 -22.65
C ALA A 621 -23.71 6.56 -21.49
N TYR A 622 -24.33 7.74 -21.47
CA TYR A 622 -25.35 8.11 -20.47
C TYR A 622 -26.62 7.27 -20.56
N ARG A 623 -26.98 6.83 -21.77
CA ARG A 623 -28.22 6.06 -22.03
C ARG A 623 -28.06 4.55 -21.76
N ARG A 624 -26.86 4.06 -21.59
CA ARG A 624 -26.55 2.65 -21.23
C ARG A 624 -26.53 2.46 -19.72
#